data_715eb4f3e68bcf3331e825f75259361b
#
_entry.id   715eb4f3e68bcf3331e825f75259361b
#
_cell.length_a   1.000
_cell.length_b   1.000
_cell.length_c   1.000
_cell.angle_alpha   90.00
_cell.angle_beta   90.00
_cell.angle_gamma   90.00
#
_symmetry.space_group_name_H-M   'P 1'
#
loop_
_entity.id
_entity.type
_entity.pdbx_description
1 polymer ?
#
loop_
_entity_poly.entity_id
_entity_poly.type
_entity_poly.pdbx_seq_one_letter_code
_entity_poly.pdbx_strand_id
1 'polypeptide(L)'
;MNYQIASKSEKGRKKERRERNGDYCGWIDESGCVVLALADGVGSCANDANASQTTCDLFLNKCKKALKDSKVLTEEKLAQFCREIDPVLAVDGEMACFCAVVWYVNTRSVVWLHVGDTRIYRYSQAEGLVKMTKDDHGKAINIKIGGKLYTDHGAVVSATPIDNAIGDRNCDFHTGSFEFNPGDSIILCSDGMYNSSTFSTDVELLLNQADLAAGIRNITTNDDDDNSLLVLRHNLAFDEEIDLRELMNLFDEYHAIMPSNALIDRFSAGLEVLLDSKSIEIVEVADIVAFMKEKQLYPDKTRIERIYNKAVNRMKIMPEGEEKQRFNAVCEDLKTILKWVNTSWIKLI
;
A
#
# COMPACT_ATOMS: atom_id res chain seq x y z
N MET A 1 -6.19 -12.63 -11.49
CA MET A 1 -5.68 -11.49 -10.70
C MET A 1 -6.10 -11.71 -9.25
N ASN A 2 -5.14 -11.62 -8.34
CA ASN A 2 -5.40 -11.89 -6.92
C ASN A 2 -5.82 -10.66 -6.12
N TYR A 3 -6.27 -9.63 -6.80
CA TYR A 3 -6.77 -8.39 -6.20
C TYR A 3 -7.85 -7.77 -7.08
N GLN A 4 -8.61 -6.88 -6.47
CA GLN A 4 -9.61 -6.06 -7.11
C GLN A 4 -9.35 -4.60 -6.81
N ILE A 5 -9.54 -3.73 -7.82
CA ILE A 5 -9.50 -2.29 -7.65
C ILE A 5 -10.85 -1.74 -8.10
N ALA A 6 -11.42 -0.85 -7.30
CA ALA A 6 -12.64 -0.15 -7.65
C ALA A 6 -12.58 1.30 -7.17
N SER A 7 -13.23 2.19 -7.90
CA SER A 7 -13.33 3.59 -7.53
C SER A 7 -14.74 4.12 -7.73
N LYS A 8 -15.09 5.12 -6.93
CA LYS A 8 -16.26 5.97 -7.07
C LYS A 8 -15.80 7.40 -6.86
N SER A 9 -16.20 8.30 -7.77
CA SER A 9 -15.89 9.72 -7.67
C SER A 9 -17.07 10.50 -8.22
N GLU A 10 -17.70 11.31 -7.39
CA GLU A 10 -18.94 12.03 -7.71
C GLU A 10 -18.83 13.49 -7.25
N LYS A 11 -19.36 14.38 -8.06
CA LYS A 11 -19.43 15.80 -7.77
C LYS A 11 -20.52 16.09 -6.73
N GLY A 12 -20.20 16.91 -5.73
CA GLY A 12 -21.14 17.35 -4.71
C GLY A 12 -22.22 18.31 -5.26
N ARG A 13 -23.45 18.21 -4.75
CA ARG A 13 -24.59 19.05 -5.19
C ARG A 13 -24.44 20.50 -4.77
N LYS A 14 -23.86 20.79 -3.60
CA LYS A 14 -23.64 22.17 -3.13
C LYS A 14 -22.64 22.94 -3.98
N LYS A 15 -21.84 22.23 -4.78
CA LYS A 15 -20.88 22.80 -5.72
C LYS A 15 -21.47 22.96 -7.14
N GLU A 16 -22.79 23.17 -7.25
CA GLU A 16 -23.49 23.34 -8.54
C GLU A 16 -22.88 24.42 -9.45
N ARG A 17 -22.23 25.44 -8.88
CA ARG A 17 -21.56 26.50 -9.64
C ARG A 17 -20.27 26.07 -10.33
N ARG A 18 -19.75 24.90 -9.99
CA ARG A 18 -18.56 24.33 -10.63
C ARG A 18 -18.98 23.35 -11.71
N GLU A 19 -18.30 23.36 -12.82
CA GLU A 19 -18.62 22.44 -13.93
C GLU A 19 -18.12 21.03 -13.67
N ARG A 20 -17.03 20.88 -12.89
CA ARG A 20 -16.32 19.63 -12.69
C ARG A 20 -16.24 19.25 -11.21
N ASN A 21 -16.01 17.96 -10.96
CA ASN A 21 -15.65 17.43 -9.67
C ASN A 21 -14.27 17.96 -9.25
N GLY A 22 -14.13 18.49 -8.04
CA GLY A 22 -12.87 18.95 -7.47
C GLY A 22 -11.91 17.81 -7.09
N ASP A 23 -12.43 16.60 -6.94
CA ASP A 23 -11.64 15.41 -6.65
C ASP A 23 -11.19 14.69 -7.91
N TYR A 24 -10.07 13.99 -7.82
CA TYR A 24 -9.59 13.08 -8.86
C TYR A 24 -8.89 11.87 -8.24
N CYS A 25 -9.11 10.69 -8.82
CA CYS A 25 -8.39 9.49 -8.43
C CYS A 25 -8.03 8.63 -9.64
N GLY A 26 -6.96 7.86 -9.52
CA GLY A 26 -6.50 6.96 -10.57
C GLY A 26 -5.50 5.94 -10.04
N TRP A 27 -5.15 4.98 -10.90
CA TRP A 27 -4.15 3.97 -10.58
C TRP A 27 -3.40 3.50 -11.81
N ILE A 28 -2.25 2.89 -11.57
CA ILE A 28 -1.48 2.12 -12.57
C ILE A 28 -1.17 0.74 -12.00
N ASP A 29 -1.07 -0.23 -12.88
CA ASP A 29 -0.72 -1.62 -12.60
C ASP A 29 0.36 -2.02 -13.61
N GLU A 30 1.61 -1.94 -13.18
CA GLU A 30 2.76 -2.20 -14.04
C GLU A 30 3.90 -2.86 -13.27
N SER A 31 4.57 -3.83 -13.91
CA SER A 31 5.82 -4.43 -13.42
C SER A 31 5.71 -5.00 -12.00
N GLY A 32 4.59 -5.65 -11.67
CA GLY A 32 4.36 -6.22 -10.33
C GLY A 32 4.08 -5.19 -9.24
N CYS A 33 3.82 -3.93 -9.62
CA CYS A 33 3.45 -2.85 -8.71
C CYS A 33 2.08 -2.29 -9.06
N VAL A 34 1.26 -2.07 -8.04
CA VAL A 34 0.02 -1.29 -8.12
C VAL A 34 0.24 0.05 -7.44
N VAL A 35 -0.01 1.15 -8.15
CA VAL A 35 0.06 2.50 -7.59
C VAL A 35 -1.32 3.11 -7.61
N LEU A 36 -1.82 3.53 -6.47
CA LEU A 36 -3.06 4.26 -6.28
C LEU A 36 -2.77 5.72 -5.96
N ALA A 37 -3.55 6.63 -6.49
CA ALA A 37 -3.46 8.07 -6.20
C ALA A 37 -4.85 8.68 -6.10
N LEU A 38 -5.05 9.56 -5.11
CA LEU A 38 -6.26 10.34 -4.91
C LEU A 38 -5.89 11.75 -4.48
N ALA A 39 -6.50 12.73 -5.11
CA ALA A 39 -6.34 14.14 -4.79
C ALA A 39 -7.69 14.82 -4.63
N ASP A 40 -7.76 15.77 -3.71
CA ASP A 40 -8.87 16.67 -3.46
C ASP A 40 -8.36 18.11 -3.67
N GLY A 41 -8.94 18.79 -4.65
CA GLY A 41 -8.56 20.15 -4.98
C GLY A 41 -9.05 21.17 -3.95
N VAL A 42 -8.15 21.96 -3.40
CA VAL A 42 -8.48 22.92 -2.34
C VAL A 42 -9.52 23.92 -2.79
N GLY A 43 -10.70 23.83 -2.23
CA GLY A 43 -11.91 24.54 -2.67
C GLY A 43 -11.87 26.06 -2.66
N SER A 44 -10.89 26.68 -2.00
CA SER A 44 -10.63 28.13 -2.04
C SER A 44 -9.83 28.57 -3.28
N CYS A 45 -9.25 27.62 -4.03
CA CYS A 45 -8.51 27.89 -5.25
C CYS A 45 -9.44 28.01 -6.47
N ALA A 46 -9.01 28.72 -7.51
CA ALA A 46 -9.83 28.99 -8.68
C ALA A 46 -10.15 27.75 -9.52
N ASN A 47 -9.27 26.75 -9.56
CA ASN A 47 -9.33 25.56 -10.40
C ASN A 47 -9.00 24.29 -9.59
N ASP A 48 -9.77 24.00 -8.57
CA ASP A 48 -9.60 22.80 -7.73
C ASP A 48 -9.60 21.48 -8.55
N ALA A 49 -10.50 21.35 -9.51
CA ALA A 49 -10.56 20.19 -10.40
C ALA A 49 -9.29 20.02 -11.26
N ASN A 50 -8.66 21.11 -11.66
CA ASN A 50 -7.37 21.04 -12.39
C ASN A 50 -6.22 20.68 -11.45
N ALA A 51 -6.22 21.22 -10.24
CA ALA A 51 -5.22 20.90 -9.23
C ALA A 51 -5.19 19.41 -8.89
N SER A 52 -6.35 18.82 -8.58
CA SER A 52 -6.47 17.39 -8.24
C SER A 52 -6.08 16.49 -9.42
N GLN A 53 -6.60 16.79 -10.62
CA GLN A 53 -6.27 16.02 -11.82
C GLN A 53 -4.78 16.11 -12.16
N THR A 54 -4.20 17.32 -12.20
CA THR A 54 -2.78 17.53 -12.52
C THR A 54 -1.88 16.81 -11.52
N THR A 55 -2.21 16.86 -10.22
CA THR A 55 -1.46 16.17 -9.18
C THR A 55 -1.42 14.67 -9.42
N CYS A 56 -2.56 14.03 -9.59
CA CYS A 56 -2.65 12.58 -9.82
C CYS A 56 -1.98 12.17 -11.13
N ASP A 57 -2.26 12.87 -12.23
CA ASP A 57 -1.73 12.53 -13.55
C ASP A 57 -0.19 12.63 -13.59
N LEU A 58 0.37 13.71 -13.06
CA LEU A 58 1.83 13.87 -13.00
C LEU A 58 2.48 12.85 -12.08
N PHE A 59 1.87 12.57 -10.90
CA PHE A 59 2.40 11.58 -9.97
C PHE A 59 2.40 10.18 -10.58
N LEU A 60 1.28 9.72 -11.11
CA LEU A 60 1.16 8.41 -11.74
C LEU A 60 2.10 8.25 -12.94
N ASN A 61 2.25 9.31 -13.77
CA ASN A 61 3.19 9.29 -14.90
C ASN A 61 4.66 9.19 -14.45
N LYS A 62 5.04 9.88 -13.36
CA LYS A 62 6.39 9.76 -12.77
C LYS A 62 6.63 8.35 -12.21
N CYS A 63 5.66 7.79 -11.51
CA CYS A 63 5.73 6.40 -11.01
C CYS A 63 5.88 5.42 -12.17
N LYS A 64 5.03 5.52 -13.19
CA LYS A 64 5.07 4.67 -14.39
C LYS A 64 6.42 4.70 -15.09
N LYS A 65 7.00 5.90 -15.25
CA LYS A 65 8.33 6.06 -15.84
C LYS A 65 9.41 5.41 -14.97
N ALA A 66 9.36 5.63 -13.66
CA ALA A 66 10.34 5.04 -12.73
C ALA A 66 10.28 3.51 -12.73
N LEU A 67 9.08 2.91 -12.72
CA LEU A 67 8.88 1.46 -12.80
C LEU A 67 9.42 0.87 -14.12
N LYS A 68 9.18 1.54 -15.26
CA LYS A 68 9.76 1.13 -16.55
C LYS A 68 11.28 1.19 -16.55
N ASP A 69 11.87 2.13 -15.82
CA ASP A 69 13.32 2.23 -15.65
C ASP A 69 13.84 1.27 -14.54
N SER A 70 13.03 0.33 -14.08
CA SER A 70 13.33 -0.62 -12.98
C SER A 70 13.78 0.06 -11.69
N LYS A 71 13.22 1.24 -11.38
CA LYS A 71 13.50 1.99 -10.15
C LYS A 71 12.48 1.68 -9.08
N VAL A 72 12.96 1.50 -7.86
CA VAL A 72 12.10 1.30 -6.69
C VAL A 72 11.46 2.62 -6.26
N LEU A 73 10.16 2.58 -5.96
CA LEU A 73 9.37 3.70 -5.45
C LEU A 73 9.43 3.69 -3.92
N THR A 74 10.49 4.26 -3.36
CA THR A 74 10.67 4.41 -1.90
C THR A 74 9.85 5.61 -1.38
N GLU A 75 9.68 5.72 -0.07
CA GLU A 75 9.07 6.88 0.60
C GLU A 75 9.69 8.19 0.12
N GLU A 76 11.03 8.26 0.12
CA GLU A 76 11.76 9.45 -0.34
C GLU A 76 11.54 9.71 -1.83
N LYS A 77 11.41 8.66 -2.65
CA LYS A 77 11.14 8.82 -4.08
C LYS A 77 9.75 9.37 -4.34
N LEU A 78 8.74 8.92 -3.59
CA LEU A 78 7.39 9.47 -3.67
C LEU A 78 7.36 10.94 -3.24
N ALA A 79 8.02 11.27 -2.13
CA ALA A 79 8.15 12.65 -1.66
C ALA A 79 8.89 13.53 -2.68
N GLN A 80 9.95 13.01 -3.32
CA GLN A 80 10.63 13.72 -4.41
C GLN A 80 9.67 14.04 -5.56
N PHE A 81 8.83 13.08 -5.99
CA PHE A 81 7.87 13.33 -7.06
C PHE A 81 6.88 14.42 -6.71
N CYS A 82 6.38 14.44 -5.48
CA CYS A 82 5.49 15.49 -5.00
C CYS A 82 6.17 16.85 -4.92
N ARG A 83 7.44 16.95 -4.46
CA ARG A 83 8.24 18.18 -4.50
C ARG A 83 8.45 18.71 -5.92
N GLU A 84 8.49 17.84 -6.93
CA GLU A 84 8.59 18.25 -8.33
C GLU A 84 7.24 18.70 -8.91
N ILE A 85 6.11 18.24 -8.34
CA ILE A 85 4.75 18.65 -8.73
C ILE A 85 4.34 19.97 -8.07
N ASP A 86 4.73 20.18 -6.83
CA ASP A 86 4.39 21.34 -6.01
C ASP A 86 4.59 22.69 -6.74
N PRO A 87 5.75 22.99 -7.32
CA PRO A 87 5.95 24.25 -8.06
C PRO A 87 5.08 24.36 -9.32
N VAL A 88 4.64 23.25 -9.91
CA VAL A 88 3.78 23.27 -11.10
C VAL A 88 2.40 23.85 -10.75
N LEU A 89 1.80 23.39 -9.64
CA LEU A 89 0.53 23.91 -9.15
C LEU A 89 0.65 25.33 -8.61
N ALA A 90 1.75 25.62 -7.90
CA ALA A 90 1.98 26.91 -7.27
C ALA A 90 2.07 28.09 -8.26
N VAL A 91 2.40 27.84 -9.53
CA VAL A 91 2.44 28.88 -10.58
C VAL A 91 1.05 29.49 -10.81
N ASP A 92 0.02 28.64 -10.82
CA ASP A 92 -1.35 29.05 -11.10
C ASP A 92 -2.14 29.33 -9.80
N GLY A 93 -1.49 29.23 -8.63
CA GLY A 93 -2.13 29.38 -7.33
C GLY A 93 -3.11 28.24 -7.03
N GLU A 94 -2.88 27.08 -7.62
CA GLU A 94 -3.65 25.87 -7.43
C GLU A 94 -3.06 25.03 -6.29
N MET A 95 -3.91 24.37 -5.51
CA MET A 95 -3.49 23.48 -4.43
C MET A 95 -4.37 22.25 -4.37
N ALA A 96 -3.78 21.12 -3.92
CA ALA A 96 -4.50 19.89 -3.70
C ALA A 96 -4.00 19.14 -2.46
N CYS A 97 -4.92 18.61 -1.65
CA CYS A 97 -4.65 17.53 -0.72
C CYS A 97 -4.44 16.23 -1.50
N PHE A 98 -3.52 15.40 -1.05
CA PHE A 98 -3.11 14.25 -1.85
C PHE A 98 -2.74 13.05 -0.99
N CYS A 99 -3.13 11.87 -1.43
CA CYS A 99 -2.61 10.62 -0.89
C CYS A 99 -2.31 9.62 -2.00
N ALA A 100 -1.28 8.81 -1.79
CA ALA A 100 -0.87 7.78 -2.72
C ALA A 100 -0.36 6.54 -2.00
N VAL A 101 -0.54 5.40 -2.62
CA VAL A 101 -0.09 4.10 -2.15
C VAL A 101 0.61 3.36 -3.29
N VAL A 102 1.74 2.76 -3.01
CA VAL A 102 2.46 1.83 -3.88
C VAL A 102 2.46 0.47 -3.22
N TRP A 103 1.84 -0.51 -3.85
CA TRP A 103 1.88 -1.89 -3.41
C TRP A 103 2.75 -2.72 -4.34
N TYR A 104 3.75 -3.36 -3.78
CA TYR A 104 4.59 -4.35 -4.43
C TYR A 104 3.97 -5.73 -4.26
N VAL A 105 3.33 -6.25 -5.31
CA VAL A 105 2.50 -7.46 -5.27
C VAL A 105 3.29 -8.66 -4.74
N ASN A 106 4.50 -8.87 -5.27
CA ASN A 106 5.32 -10.03 -4.92
C ASN A 106 5.83 -10.03 -3.49
N THR A 107 6.06 -8.86 -2.92
CA THR A 107 6.65 -8.71 -1.58
C THR A 107 5.64 -8.37 -0.50
N ARG A 108 4.36 -8.13 -0.88
CA ARG A 108 3.29 -7.64 0.00
C ARG A 108 3.61 -6.31 0.70
N SER A 109 4.67 -5.64 0.28
CA SER A 109 5.07 -4.38 0.88
C SER A 109 4.27 -3.22 0.30
N VAL A 110 3.83 -2.34 1.17
CA VAL A 110 3.17 -1.09 0.82
C VAL A 110 4.00 0.08 1.30
N VAL A 111 4.19 1.05 0.42
CA VAL A 111 4.70 2.37 0.74
C VAL A 111 3.61 3.39 0.46
N TRP A 112 3.42 4.36 1.35
CA TRP A 112 2.41 5.40 1.16
C TRP A 112 2.97 6.79 1.42
N LEU A 113 2.31 7.78 0.82
CA LEU A 113 2.55 9.19 1.01
C LEU A 113 1.22 9.93 1.18
N HIS A 114 1.23 10.97 2.00
CA HIS A 114 0.06 11.80 2.30
C HIS A 114 0.45 13.25 2.55
N VAL A 115 -0.44 14.16 2.16
CA VAL A 115 -0.42 15.60 2.48
C VAL A 115 -1.84 16.14 2.46
N GLY A 116 -2.20 16.96 3.43
CA GLY A 116 -3.53 17.57 3.55
C GLY A 116 -4.49 16.76 4.42
N ASP A 117 -5.73 16.59 3.99
CA ASP A 117 -6.78 15.91 4.73
C ASP A 117 -7.44 14.75 3.97
N THR A 118 -6.98 14.40 2.76
CA THR A 118 -7.30 13.10 2.16
C THR A 118 -6.82 11.98 3.09
N ARG A 119 -7.47 10.84 3.07
CA ARG A 119 -7.15 9.78 4.03
C ARG A 119 -6.81 8.45 3.38
N ILE A 120 -5.88 7.73 3.99
CA ILE A 120 -5.58 6.33 3.73
C ILE A 120 -6.04 5.52 4.93
N TYR A 121 -6.85 4.48 4.66
CA TYR A 121 -7.22 3.47 5.64
C TYR A 121 -6.67 2.12 5.19
N ARG A 122 -6.32 1.30 6.18
CA ARG A 122 -6.11 -0.14 6.03
C ARG A 122 -7.27 -0.86 6.71
N TYR A 123 -7.76 -1.90 6.08
CA TYR A 123 -8.70 -2.83 6.68
C TYR A 123 -8.08 -4.22 6.74
N SER A 124 -8.18 -4.88 7.88
CA SER A 124 -7.91 -6.29 8.06
C SER A 124 -9.01 -6.92 8.91
N GLN A 125 -9.23 -8.21 8.78
CA GLN A 125 -10.25 -8.90 9.59
C GLN A 125 -9.92 -8.86 11.10
N ALA A 126 -8.64 -8.76 11.46
CA ALA A 126 -8.19 -8.73 12.84
C ALA A 126 -8.34 -7.35 13.51
N GLU A 127 -8.10 -6.27 12.76
CA GLU A 127 -8.02 -4.91 13.31
C GLU A 127 -9.20 -4.02 12.90
N GLY A 128 -10.00 -4.47 11.89
CA GLY A 128 -11.04 -3.63 11.28
C GLY A 128 -10.46 -2.49 10.44
N LEU A 129 -11.19 -1.39 10.34
CA LEU A 129 -10.79 -0.21 9.56
C LEU A 129 -9.90 0.72 10.39
N VAL A 130 -8.63 0.82 10.04
CA VAL A 130 -7.61 1.63 10.72
C VAL A 130 -7.18 2.81 9.83
N LYS A 131 -7.28 4.04 10.36
CA LYS A 131 -6.77 5.24 9.67
C LYS A 131 -5.24 5.30 9.78
N MET A 132 -4.56 5.33 8.63
CA MET A 132 -3.09 5.36 8.54
C MET A 132 -2.54 6.78 8.52
N THR A 133 -3.31 7.76 8.06
CA THR A 133 -2.90 9.17 7.90
C THR A 133 -3.34 10.04 9.07
N LYS A 134 -2.66 11.17 9.24
CA LYS A 134 -3.06 12.23 10.15
C LYS A 134 -3.35 13.47 9.32
N ASP A 135 -4.56 14.01 9.45
CA ASP A 135 -4.97 15.16 8.69
C ASP A 135 -4.14 16.41 9.06
N ASP A 136 -3.72 17.18 8.07
CA ASP A 136 -2.98 18.43 8.24
C ASP A 136 -3.98 19.59 8.41
N HIS A 137 -4.52 19.69 9.61
CA HIS A 137 -5.42 20.77 9.97
C HIS A 137 -4.71 21.82 10.83
N GLY A 138 -4.87 23.06 10.44
CA GLY A 138 -4.48 24.20 11.25
C GLY A 138 -5.34 24.38 12.50
N LYS A 139 -5.03 25.41 13.22
CA LYS A 139 -5.89 25.80 14.36
C LYS A 139 -7.23 26.28 13.83
N ALA A 140 -8.32 25.77 14.38
CA ALA A 140 -9.66 26.20 14.06
C ALA A 140 -9.76 27.73 14.13
N ILE A 141 -10.06 28.37 13.01
CA ILE A 141 -10.25 29.83 12.94
C ILE A 141 -11.71 30.10 13.22
N ASN A 142 -11.99 30.63 14.41
CA ASN A 142 -13.30 31.16 14.75
C ASN A 142 -13.38 32.62 14.29
N ILE A 143 -13.92 32.87 13.11
CA ILE A 143 -14.15 34.24 12.64
C ILE A 143 -15.41 34.76 13.34
N LYS A 144 -15.24 35.65 14.35
CA LYS A 144 -16.32 36.35 15.02
C LYS A 144 -16.48 37.75 14.44
N ILE A 145 -17.59 37.99 13.76
CA ILE A 145 -17.98 39.37 13.37
C ILE A 145 -19.28 39.70 14.13
N GLY A 146 -19.25 40.77 14.94
CA GLY A 146 -20.43 41.17 15.70
C GLY A 146 -20.94 40.15 16.71
N GLY A 147 -20.05 39.30 17.26
CA GLY A 147 -20.39 38.26 18.25
C GLY A 147 -20.98 36.98 17.65
N LYS A 148 -21.13 36.88 16.33
CA LYS A 148 -21.57 35.68 15.62
C LYS A 148 -20.41 35.06 14.84
N LEU A 149 -20.35 33.71 14.82
CA LEU A 149 -19.44 32.93 13.97
C LEU A 149 -19.97 32.91 12.55
N TYR A 150 -19.14 33.29 11.59
CA TYR A 150 -19.50 33.30 10.17
C TYR A 150 -18.61 32.34 9.38
N THR A 151 -19.21 31.67 8.39
CA THR A 151 -18.53 31.10 7.23
C THR A 151 -18.71 32.01 6.04
N ASP A 152 -17.99 31.82 4.98
CA ASP A 152 -18.13 32.46 3.66
C ASP A 152 -19.56 32.33 3.08
N HIS A 153 -20.42 31.51 3.64
CA HIS A 153 -21.82 31.32 3.24
C HIS A 153 -22.85 31.70 4.30
N GLY A 154 -22.44 32.43 5.33
CA GLY A 154 -23.35 32.99 6.34
C GLY A 154 -23.84 32.02 7.42
N ALA A 155 -23.39 30.76 7.44
CA ALA A 155 -23.67 29.80 8.50
C ALA A 155 -22.54 29.81 9.56
N VAL A 156 -22.89 29.54 10.81
CA VAL A 156 -21.93 29.46 11.93
C VAL A 156 -21.18 28.15 11.85
N VAL A 157 -19.94 28.15 11.39
CA VAL A 157 -19.09 26.94 11.35
C VAL A 157 -17.70 27.27 11.86
N SER A 158 -17.09 26.35 12.59
CA SER A 158 -15.64 26.35 12.83
C SER A 158 -15.00 25.77 11.55
N ALA A 159 -14.43 26.61 10.70
CA ALA A 159 -13.58 26.14 9.62
C ALA A 159 -12.22 25.74 10.21
N THR A 160 -11.81 24.53 9.98
CA THR A 160 -10.44 24.08 10.24
C THR A 160 -9.69 24.20 8.91
N PRO A 161 -8.82 25.23 8.73
CA PRO A 161 -8.10 25.39 7.48
C PRO A 161 -7.14 24.23 7.29
N ILE A 162 -6.92 23.86 6.05
CA ILE A 162 -5.83 22.96 5.66
C ILE A 162 -4.53 23.76 5.76
N ASP A 163 -3.56 23.25 6.51
CA ASP A 163 -2.27 23.92 6.72
C ASP A 163 -1.20 23.44 5.73
N ASN A 164 -1.45 22.38 4.98
CA ASN A 164 -0.46 21.72 4.16
C ASN A 164 -1.12 21.09 2.92
N ALA A 165 -0.65 21.44 1.74
CA ALA A 165 -1.17 20.92 0.47
C ALA A 165 -0.09 21.04 -0.62
N ILE A 166 -0.13 20.20 -1.65
CA ILE A 166 0.70 20.36 -2.85
C ILE A 166 0.27 21.65 -3.56
N GLY A 167 1.23 22.50 -3.90
CA GLY A 167 1.01 23.84 -4.47
C GLY A 167 1.26 24.98 -3.48
N ASP A 168 1.51 24.67 -2.20
CA ASP A 168 1.82 25.68 -1.17
C ASP A 168 3.31 26.06 -1.08
N ARG A 169 4.15 25.54 -1.97
CA ARG A 169 5.60 25.76 -2.06
C ARG A 169 6.46 25.31 -0.88
N ASN A 170 5.87 24.94 0.24
CA ASN A 170 6.57 24.50 1.46
C ASN A 170 5.86 23.30 2.09
N CYS A 171 5.25 22.43 1.28
CA CYS A 171 4.52 21.30 1.80
C CYS A 171 5.45 20.24 2.40
N ASP A 172 5.06 19.73 3.56
CA ASP A 172 5.67 18.57 4.21
C ASP A 172 4.87 17.32 3.87
N PHE A 173 5.58 16.22 3.64
CA PHE A 173 4.96 14.95 3.28
C PHE A 173 5.06 13.95 4.43
N HIS A 174 3.92 13.34 4.77
CA HIS A 174 3.87 12.20 5.66
C HIS A 174 4.02 10.93 4.83
N THR A 175 4.91 10.05 5.25
CA THR A 175 5.18 8.77 4.59
C THR A 175 5.17 7.64 5.59
N GLY A 176 5.04 6.44 5.10
CA GLY A 176 5.17 5.23 5.90
C GLY A 176 5.01 3.98 5.05
N SER A 177 5.15 2.85 5.71
CA SER A 177 5.06 1.55 5.08
C SER A 177 4.36 0.53 5.98
N PHE A 178 3.76 -0.49 5.37
CA PHE A 178 3.16 -1.62 6.07
C PHE A 178 3.09 -2.85 5.16
N GLU A 179 2.81 -4.00 5.77
CA GLU A 179 2.57 -5.24 5.05
C GLU A 179 1.09 -5.37 4.66
N PHE A 180 0.82 -5.76 3.41
CA PHE A 180 -0.52 -5.92 2.85
C PHE A 180 -0.78 -7.39 2.53
N ASN A 181 -1.52 -8.03 3.42
CA ASN A 181 -1.74 -9.47 3.38
C ASN A 181 -3.00 -9.85 2.57
N PRO A 182 -3.10 -11.10 2.08
CA PRO A 182 -4.34 -11.62 1.52
C PRO A 182 -5.51 -11.44 2.50
N GLY A 183 -6.59 -10.87 2.01
CA GLY A 183 -7.76 -10.50 2.81
C GLY A 183 -7.76 -9.05 3.29
N ASP A 184 -6.63 -8.37 3.29
CA ASP A 184 -6.55 -6.94 3.62
C ASP A 184 -7.12 -6.08 2.48
N SER A 185 -7.50 -4.85 2.83
CA SER A 185 -7.89 -3.83 1.87
C SER A 185 -7.26 -2.48 2.21
N ILE A 186 -6.99 -1.69 1.18
CA ILE A 186 -6.50 -0.31 1.27
C ILE A 186 -7.57 0.60 0.69
N ILE A 187 -7.88 1.65 1.40
CA ILE A 187 -8.92 2.61 1.04
C ILE A 187 -8.32 4.01 1.05
N LEU A 188 -8.42 4.71 -0.08
CA LEU A 188 -8.12 6.13 -0.20
C LEU A 188 -9.43 6.88 -0.37
N CYS A 189 -9.60 8.00 0.33
CA CYS A 189 -10.82 8.81 0.19
C CYS A 189 -10.59 10.29 0.49
N SER A 190 -11.44 11.14 -0.11
CA SER A 190 -11.56 12.56 0.20
C SER A 190 -12.52 12.80 1.38
N ASP A 191 -12.60 14.04 1.84
CA ASP A 191 -13.40 14.45 2.99
C ASP A 191 -14.91 14.30 2.78
N GLY A 192 -15.40 14.50 1.57
CA GLY A 192 -16.80 14.25 1.22
C GLY A 192 -17.24 12.80 1.44
N MET A 193 -16.30 11.84 1.41
CA MET A 193 -16.57 10.45 1.76
C MET A 193 -16.56 10.20 3.25
N TYR A 194 -15.48 10.54 3.95
CA TYR A 194 -15.34 10.17 5.36
C TYR A 194 -16.14 11.05 6.32
N ASN A 195 -16.64 12.21 5.87
CA ASN A 195 -17.57 13.04 6.63
C ASN A 195 -19.01 12.48 6.62
N SER A 196 -19.30 11.43 5.83
CA SER A 196 -20.56 10.69 5.93
C SER A 196 -20.64 9.96 7.28
N SER A 197 -21.78 10.05 7.96
CA SER A 197 -22.01 9.35 9.22
C SER A 197 -22.03 7.82 9.08
N THR A 198 -22.21 7.31 7.87
CA THR A 198 -22.27 5.88 7.56
C THR A 198 -20.98 5.34 6.96
N PHE A 199 -19.97 6.18 6.75
CA PHE A 199 -18.73 5.82 6.02
C PHE A 199 -18.11 4.49 6.47
N SER A 200 -17.83 4.33 7.75
CA SER A 200 -17.17 3.11 8.26
C SER A 200 -18.04 1.88 8.01
N THR A 201 -19.34 1.96 8.26
CA THR A 201 -20.27 0.85 8.03
C THR A 201 -20.40 0.51 6.55
N ASP A 202 -20.51 1.52 5.69
CA ASP A 202 -20.64 1.35 4.25
C ASP A 202 -19.36 0.73 3.65
N VAL A 203 -18.17 1.15 4.11
CA VAL A 203 -16.89 0.55 3.70
C VAL A 203 -16.79 -0.90 4.16
N GLU A 204 -17.13 -1.22 5.41
CA GLU A 204 -17.12 -2.61 5.89
C GLU A 204 -18.08 -3.51 5.10
N LEU A 205 -19.27 -3.02 4.78
CA LEU A 205 -20.24 -3.73 3.95
C LEU A 205 -19.70 -3.95 2.52
N LEU A 206 -19.04 -2.94 1.94
CA LEU A 206 -18.39 -3.04 0.64
C LEU A 206 -17.31 -4.13 0.63
N LEU A 207 -16.45 -4.13 1.64
CA LEU A 207 -15.32 -5.05 1.71
C LEU A 207 -15.75 -6.52 1.91
N ASN A 208 -16.97 -6.76 2.40
CA ASN A 208 -17.55 -8.09 2.52
C ASN A 208 -18.24 -8.59 1.23
N GLN A 209 -18.33 -7.78 0.18
CA GLN A 209 -18.94 -8.21 -1.08
C GLN A 209 -17.94 -8.96 -1.98
N ALA A 210 -18.42 -9.95 -2.72
CA ALA A 210 -17.59 -10.72 -3.64
C ALA A 210 -17.04 -9.85 -4.80
N ASP A 211 -17.88 -8.96 -5.33
CA ASP A 211 -17.53 -8.02 -6.40
C ASP A 211 -17.42 -6.60 -5.85
N LEU A 212 -16.18 -6.14 -5.74
CA LEU A 212 -15.87 -4.80 -5.23
C LEU A 212 -16.41 -3.69 -6.15
N ALA A 213 -16.33 -3.90 -7.47
CA ALA A 213 -16.80 -2.91 -8.46
C ALA A 213 -18.33 -2.78 -8.51
N ALA A 214 -19.05 -3.85 -8.25
CA ALA A 214 -20.51 -3.79 -8.09
C ALA A 214 -20.88 -3.12 -6.76
N GLY A 215 -20.18 -3.47 -5.68
CA GLY A 215 -20.46 -2.97 -4.33
C GLY A 215 -20.22 -1.48 -4.17
N ILE A 216 -19.14 -0.93 -4.73
CA ILE A 216 -18.76 0.48 -4.56
C ILE A 216 -19.83 1.46 -5.10
N ARG A 217 -20.64 1.04 -6.07
CA ARG A 217 -21.73 1.86 -6.63
C ARG A 217 -22.82 2.13 -5.59
N ASN A 218 -22.97 1.26 -4.61
CA ASN A 218 -24.02 1.34 -3.59
C ASN A 218 -23.59 2.11 -2.33
N ILE A 219 -22.34 2.57 -2.26
CA ILE A 219 -21.88 3.37 -1.14
C ILE A 219 -22.61 4.70 -1.13
N THR A 220 -23.11 5.07 0.04
CA THR A 220 -23.75 6.37 0.25
C THR A 220 -22.67 7.45 0.33
N THR A 221 -22.85 8.51 -0.43
CA THR A 221 -21.96 9.66 -0.46
C THR A 221 -22.60 10.85 0.26
N ASN A 222 -21.78 11.75 0.77
CA ASN A 222 -22.26 13.04 1.22
C ASN A 222 -22.54 13.91 -0.02
N ASP A 223 -23.82 14.13 -0.31
CA ASP A 223 -24.23 14.93 -1.48
C ASP A 223 -23.77 16.40 -1.45
N ASP A 224 -23.25 16.85 -0.32
CA ASP A 224 -22.91 18.26 -0.10
C ASP A 224 -21.53 18.65 -0.63
N ASP A 225 -20.59 17.71 -0.69
CA ASP A 225 -19.21 17.92 -1.15
C ASP A 225 -18.83 16.96 -2.28
N ASP A 226 -17.76 17.30 -3.01
CA ASP A 226 -17.11 16.38 -3.93
C ASP A 226 -16.63 15.18 -3.14
N ASN A 227 -16.77 13.98 -3.67
CA ASN A 227 -16.47 12.78 -2.93
C ASN A 227 -15.81 11.73 -3.81
N SER A 228 -14.73 11.19 -3.32
CA SER A 228 -13.96 10.16 -4.01
C SER A 228 -13.52 9.04 -3.09
N LEU A 229 -13.65 7.83 -3.58
CA LEU A 229 -13.25 6.59 -2.93
C LEU A 229 -12.50 5.71 -3.93
N LEU A 230 -11.31 5.26 -3.55
CA LEU A 230 -10.50 4.31 -4.32
C LEU A 230 -10.11 3.17 -3.40
N VAL A 231 -10.46 1.95 -3.78
CA VAL A 231 -10.27 0.76 -2.95
C VAL A 231 -9.46 -0.29 -3.70
N LEU A 232 -8.45 -0.81 -3.04
CA LEU A 232 -7.69 -1.99 -3.44
C LEU A 232 -7.92 -3.09 -2.42
N ARG A 233 -8.39 -4.27 -2.85
CA ARG A 233 -8.58 -5.45 -2.02
C ARG A 233 -7.66 -6.57 -2.49
N HIS A 234 -6.85 -7.10 -1.59
CA HIS A 234 -6.07 -8.29 -1.83
C HIS A 234 -6.94 -9.53 -1.56
N ASN A 235 -7.27 -10.28 -2.59
CA ASN A 235 -8.16 -11.43 -2.45
C ASN A 235 -7.56 -12.52 -1.56
N LEU A 236 -8.39 -13.27 -0.85
CA LEU A 236 -7.96 -14.37 0.02
C LEU A 236 -7.38 -15.57 -0.76
N ALA A 237 -7.86 -15.78 -1.99
CA ALA A 237 -7.36 -16.85 -2.84
C ALA A 237 -6.07 -16.40 -3.55
N PHE A 238 -4.95 -16.80 -2.98
CA PHE A 238 -3.64 -16.55 -3.54
C PHE A 238 -2.97 -17.88 -3.88
N ASP A 239 -3.23 -18.37 -5.12
CA ASP A 239 -2.45 -19.42 -5.78
C ASP A 239 -1.55 -18.80 -6.87
N GLU A 240 -0.74 -17.80 -6.54
CA GLU A 240 0.29 -17.38 -7.46
C GLU A 240 1.56 -18.19 -7.20
N GLU A 241 2.10 -18.77 -8.26
CA GLU A 241 3.49 -19.20 -8.30
C GLU A 241 4.35 -17.98 -7.95
N ILE A 242 4.88 -17.99 -6.72
CA ILE A 242 5.78 -16.94 -6.25
C ILE A 242 7.07 -17.11 -7.04
N ASP A 243 7.41 -16.17 -7.91
CA ASP A 243 8.72 -16.14 -8.51
C ASP A 243 9.76 -15.73 -7.47
N LEU A 244 10.29 -16.75 -6.79
CA LEU A 244 11.29 -16.55 -5.74
C LEU A 244 12.62 -16.04 -6.27
N ARG A 245 12.94 -16.26 -7.56
CA ARG A 245 14.15 -15.72 -8.19
C ARG A 245 14.03 -14.21 -8.37
N GLU A 246 12.89 -13.74 -8.83
CA GLU A 246 12.62 -12.32 -8.93
C GLU A 246 12.71 -11.66 -7.55
N LEU A 247 12.13 -12.28 -6.53
CA LEU A 247 12.22 -11.80 -5.15
C LEU A 247 13.67 -11.76 -4.62
N MET A 248 14.50 -12.75 -4.96
CA MET A 248 15.92 -12.76 -4.61
C MET A 248 16.70 -11.65 -5.33
N ASN A 249 16.44 -11.44 -6.62
CA ASN A 249 17.10 -10.41 -7.42
C ASN A 249 16.77 -8.99 -6.95
N LEU A 250 15.54 -8.79 -6.50
CA LEU A 250 15.04 -7.49 -6.03
C LEU A 250 15.30 -7.24 -4.54
N PHE A 251 15.85 -8.22 -3.82
CA PHE A 251 16.01 -8.14 -2.37
C PHE A 251 16.81 -6.93 -1.91
N ASP A 252 17.96 -6.67 -2.51
CA ASP A 252 18.83 -5.55 -2.11
C ASP A 252 18.20 -4.18 -2.41
N GLU A 253 17.34 -4.11 -3.44
CA GLU A 253 16.58 -2.91 -3.80
C GLU A 253 15.38 -2.69 -2.85
N TYR A 254 14.75 -3.76 -2.38
CA TYR A 254 13.55 -3.72 -1.55
C TYR A 254 13.80 -3.87 -0.05
N HIS A 255 15.01 -4.27 0.35
CA HIS A 255 15.36 -4.51 1.76
C HIS A 255 15.07 -3.31 2.68
N ALA A 256 15.21 -2.09 2.17
CA ALA A 256 14.90 -0.86 2.91
C ALA A 256 13.38 -0.64 3.13
N ILE A 257 12.52 -1.35 2.39
CA ILE A 257 11.06 -1.12 2.33
C ILE A 257 10.28 -2.31 2.89
N MET A 258 10.92 -3.49 2.94
CA MET A 258 10.25 -4.73 3.32
C MET A 258 10.37 -5.01 4.81
N PRO A 259 9.26 -5.26 5.51
CA PRO A 259 9.31 -5.91 6.81
C PRO A 259 9.99 -7.27 6.67
N SER A 260 11.04 -7.50 7.47
CA SER A 260 11.81 -8.76 7.41
C SER A 260 10.93 -10.01 7.55
N ASN A 261 9.85 -9.92 8.33
CA ASN A 261 8.89 -11.02 8.53
C ASN A 261 8.15 -11.41 7.25
N ALA A 262 7.77 -10.45 6.41
CA ALA A 262 7.07 -10.72 5.16
C ALA A 262 7.94 -11.49 4.16
N LEU A 263 9.23 -11.14 4.07
CA LEU A 263 10.21 -11.86 3.26
C LEU A 263 10.43 -13.28 3.76
N ILE A 264 10.64 -13.44 5.08
CA ILE A 264 10.80 -14.73 5.72
C ILE A 264 9.60 -15.64 5.42
N ASP A 265 8.38 -15.10 5.53
CA ASP A 265 7.15 -15.84 5.25
C ASP A 265 7.06 -16.28 3.80
N ARG A 266 7.42 -15.42 2.84
CA ARG A 266 7.39 -15.76 1.42
C ARG A 266 8.40 -16.81 1.03
N PHE A 267 9.66 -16.64 1.41
CA PHE A 267 10.69 -17.64 1.14
C PHE A 267 10.36 -18.98 1.79
N SER A 268 9.84 -18.96 3.01
CA SER A 268 9.43 -20.17 3.71
C SER A 268 8.26 -20.87 3.02
N ALA A 269 7.22 -20.13 2.58
CA ALA A 269 6.09 -20.69 1.85
C ALA A 269 6.52 -21.29 0.51
N GLY A 270 7.36 -20.58 -0.25
CA GLY A 270 7.88 -21.10 -1.50
C GLY A 270 8.72 -22.34 -1.34
N LEU A 271 9.58 -22.41 -0.32
CA LEU A 271 10.33 -23.63 0.00
C LEU A 271 9.39 -24.81 0.33
N GLU A 272 8.33 -24.59 1.10
CA GLU A 272 7.36 -25.63 1.42
C GLU A 272 6.69 -26.16 0.15
N VAL A 273 6.30 -25.29 -0.78
CA VAL A 273 5.70 -25.66 -2.07
C VAL A 273 6.68 -26.47 -2.94
N LEU A 274 7.92 -26.00 -3.08
CA LEU A 274 8.95 -26.69 -3.85
C LEU A 274 9.27 -28.07 -3.29
N LEU A 275 9.35 -28.20 -1.96
CA LEU A 275 9.61 -29.49 -1.29
C LEU A 275 8.45 -30.48 -1.41
N ASP A 276 7.20 -30.01 -1.57
CA ASP A 276 6.03 -30.83 -1.79
C ASP A 276 5.80 -31.20 -3.29
N SER A 277 6.48 -30.50 -4.21
CA SER A 277 6.38 -30.77 -5.65
C SER A 277 6.84 -32.19 -6.02
N LYS A 278 6.17 -32.79 -7.02
CA LYS A 278 6.55 -34.12 -7.55
C LYS A 278 7.90 -34.09 -8.26
N SER A 279 8.19 -33.01 -8.98
CA SER A 279 9.49 -32.75 -9.61
C SER A 279 10.16 -31.62 -8.87
N ILE A 280 11.20 -31.89 -8.09
CA ILE A 280 11.98 -30.87 -7.40
C ILE A 280 13.07 -30.32 -8.32
N GLU A 281 13.12 -29.03 -8.48
CA GLU A 281 14.30 -28.33 -8.99
C GLU A 281 15.27 -28.09 -7.82
N ILE A 282 16.19 -29.05 -7.62
CA ILE A 282 17.13 -29.04 -6.50
C ILE A 282 17.98 -27.76 -6.48
N VAL A 283 18.33 -27.26 -7.66
CA VAL A 283 19.12 -26.01 -7.81
C VAL A 283 18.35 -24.84 -7.21
N GLU A 284 17.06 -24.74 -7.50
CA GLU A 284 16.23 -23.66 -7.00
C GLU A 284 16.08 -23.69 -5.47
N VAL A 285 15.84 -24.87 -4.90
CA VAL A 285 15.78 -25.04 -3.44
C VAL A 285 17.12 -24.68 -2.78
N ALA A 286 18.24 -25.08 -3.41
CA ALA A 286 19.56 -24.78 -2.91
C ALA A 286 19.86 -23.27 -2.92
N ASP A 287 19.52 -22.60 -4.01
CA ASP A 287 19.71 -21.15 -4.17
C ASP A 287 18.91 -20.36 -3.12
N ILE A 288 17.63 -20.74 -2.90
CA ILE A 288 16.76 -20.08 -1.89
C ILE A 288 17.32 -20.29 -0.49
N VAL A 289 17.72 -21.52 -0.12
CA VAL A 289 18.24 -21.82 1.23
C VAL A 289 19.57 -21.09 1.46
N ALA A 290 20.45 -21.05 0.46
CA ALA A 290 21.70 -20.31 0.51
C ALA A 290 21.46 -18.81 0.71
N PHE A 291 20.51 -18.25 -0.05
CA PHE A 291 20.12 -16.85 0.04
C PHE A 291 19.53 -16.50 1.43
N MET A 292 18.60 -17.30 1.93
CA MET A 292 18.03 -17.10 3.27
C MET A 292 19.10 -17.14 4.36
N LYS A 293 20.09 -18.03 4.21
CA LYS A 293 21.20 -18.13 5.13
C LYS A 293 22.11 -16.90 5.05
N GLU A 294 22.46 -16.45 3.86
CA GLU A 294 23.28 -15.25 3.61
C GLU A 294 22.62 -13.98 4.17
N LYS A 295 21.36 -13.78 3.86
CA LYS A 295 20.59 -12.60 4.28
C LYS A 295 20.00 -12.71 5.69
N GLN A 296 20.28 -13.80 6.41
CA GLN A 296 19.82 -14.07 7.79
C GLN A 296 18.28 -14.03 7.93
N LEU A 297 17.57 -14.50 6.90
CA LEU A 297 16.12 -14.59 6.87
C LEU A 297 15.66 -15.88 7.55
N TYR A 298 15.49 -15.87 8.86
CA TYR A 298 15.20 -17.06 9.64
C TYR A 298 13.74 -17.13 10.05
N PRO A 299 12.98 -18.15 9.58
CA PRO A 299 11.61 -18.42 10.02
C PRO A 299 11.57 -18.71 11.53
N ASP A 300 10.37 -18.67 12.10
CA ASP A 300 10.17 -19.18 13.45
C ASP A 300 10.57 -20.66 13.57
N LYS A 301 10.81 -21.08 14.82
CA LYS A 301 11.30 -22.44 15.11
C LYS A 301 10.40 -23.53 14.52
N THR A 302 9.10 -23.39 14.68
CA THR A 302 8.13 -24.40 14.24
C THR A 302 8.15 -24.55 12.71
N ARG A 303 8.25 -23.44 12.01
CA ARG A 303 8.25 -23.42 10.55
C ARG A 303 9.56 -23.98 9.97
N ILE A 304 10.71 -23.57 10.51
CA ILE A 304 12.00 -24.12 10.03
C ILE A 304 12.15 -25.61 10.35
N GLU A 305 11.64 -26.10 11.48
CA GLU A 305 11.58 -27.52 11.78
C GLU A 305 10.74 -28.30 10.77
N ARG A 306 9.59 -27.73 10.38
CA ARG A 306 8.72 -28.34 9.36
C ARG A 306 9.40 -28.40 8.00
N ILE A 307 10.02 -27.31 7.54
CA ILE A 307 10.76 -27.25 6.28
C ILE A 307 11.92 -28.26 6.28
N TYR A 308 12.72 -28.28 7.35
CA TYR A 308 13.81 -29.25 7.50
C TYR A 308 13.33 -30.70 7.43
N ASN A 309 12.27 -31.04 8.15
CA ASN A 309 11.70 -32.40 8.14
C ASN A 309 11.18 -32.81 6.74
N LYS A 310 10.54 -31.89 6.01
CA LYS A 310 10.15 -32.14 4.61
C LYS A 310 11.37 -32.41 3.74
N ALA A 311 12.41 -31.61 3.82
CA ALA A 311 13.66 -31.80 3.06
C ALA A 311 14.30 -33.16 3.39
N VAL A 312 14.45 -33.49 4.66
CA VAL A 312 15.01 -34.80 5.08
C VAL A 312 14.19 -35.98 4.57
N ASN A 313 12.87 -35.91 4.65
CA ASN A 313 12.00 -36.98 4.16
C ASN A 313 12.12 -37.11 2.63
N ARG A 314 12.22 -36.00 1.91
CA ARG A 314 12.44 -36.00 0.47
C ARG A 314 13.77 -36.64 0.10
N MET A 315 14.85 -36.28 0.79
CA MET A 315 16.18 -36.83 0.58
C MET A 315 16.20 -38.35 0.75
N LYS A 316 15.48 -38.90 1.72
CA LYS A 316 15.44 -40.37 1.99
C LYS A 316 14.93 -41.19 0.81
N ILE A 317 14.01 -40.64 0.00
CA ILE A 317 13.39 -41.33 -1.13
C ILE A 317 14.11 -41.04 -2.47
N MET A 318 15.12 -40.15 -2.49
CA MET A 318 15.90 -39.88 -3.68
C MET A 318 16.87 -41.03 -4.00
N PRO A 319 17.05 -41.37 -5.29
CA PRO A 319 18.05 -42.34 -5.72
C PRO A 319 19.47 -41.85 -5.39
N GLU A 320 20.37 -42.78 -5.13
CA GLU A 320 21.80 -42.45 -4.93
C GLU A 320 22.38 -41.82 -6.19
N GLY A 321 23.08 -40.68 -6.01
CA GLY A 321 23.69 -39.95 -7.11
C GLY A 321 24.06 -38.52 -6.75
N GLU A 322 24.48 -37.78 -7.75
CA GLU A 322 24.96 -36.39 -7.58
C GLU A 322 23.86 -35.46 -7.07
N GLU A 323 22.62 -35.64 -7.53
CA GLU A 323 21.46 -34.84 -7.06
C GLU A 323 21.19 -35.05 -5.58
N LYS A 324 21.25 -36.30 -5.08
CA LYS A 324 21.09 -36.58 -3.66
C LYS A 324 22.20 -35.97 -2.82
N GLN A 325 23.42 -35.94 -3.33
CA GLN A 325 24.55 -35.28 -2.66
C GLN A 325 24.34 -33.77 -2.56
N ARG A 326 23.88 -33.12 -3.65
CA ARG A 326 23.53 -31.69 -3.64
C ARG A 326 22.40 -31.40 -2.66
N PHE A 327 21.36 -32.23 -2.65
CA PHE A 327 20.23 -32.05 -1.73
C PHE A 327 20.61 -32.29 -0.26
N ASN A 328 21.59 -33.15 0.01
CA ASN A 328 22.14 -33.33 1.36
C ASN A 328 22.80 -32.03 1.88
N ALA A 329 23.48 -31.26 1.02
CA ALA A 329 24.02 -29.96 1.39
C ALA A 329 22.91 -28.96 1.79
N VAL A 330 21.78 -28.95 1.08
CA VAL A 330 20.59 -28.17 1.44
C VAL A 330 20.08 -28.56 2.85
N CYS A 331 20.00 -29.85 3.15
CA CYS A 331 19.58 -30.31 4.47
C CYS A 331 20.53 -29.85 5.59
N GLU A 332 21.84 -29.85 5.35
CA GLU A 332 22.82 -29.33 6.33
C GLU A 332 22.73 -27.81 6.52
N ASP A 333 22.44 -27.05 5.46
CA ASP A 333 22.19 -25.61 5.58
C ASP A 333 20.91 -25.31 6.36
N LEU A 334 19.80 -25.99 6.08
CA LEU A 334 18.56 -25.88 6.86
C LEU A 334 18.78 -26.26 8.33
N LYS A 335 19.56 -27.28 8.60
CA LYS A 335 19.94 -27.67 9.96
C LYS A 335 20.78 -26.60 10.66
N THR A 336 21.60 -25.88 9.92
CA THR A 336 22.38 -24.76 10.43
C THR A 336 21.47 -23.59 10.80
N ILE A 337 20.53 -23.22 9.95
CA ILE A 337 19.50 -22.21 10.23
C ILE A 337 18.71 -22.60 11.49
N LEU A 338 18.27 -23.86 11.58
CA LEU A 338 17.54 -24.38 12.75
C LEU A 338 18.34 -24.27 14.05
N LYS A 339 19.65 -24.52 14.01
CA LYS A 339 20.52 -24.34 15.18
C LYS A 339 20.58 -22.87 15.60
N TRP A 340 20.68 -21.95 14.67
CA TRP A 340 20.75 -20.52 14.98
C TRP A 340 19.46 -20.00 15.58
N VAL A 341 18.31 -20.39 15.03
CA VAL A 341 17.01 -20.05 15.59
C VAL A 341 16.89 -20.55 17.04
N ASN A 342 17.35 -21.77 17.35
CA ASN A 342 17.31 -22.34 18.70
C ASN A 342 18.27 -21.65 19.69
N THR A 343 19.40 -21.09 19.22
CA THR A 343 20.39 -20.43 20.08
C THR A 343 20.10 -18.95 20.31
N SER A 344 19.37 -18.30 19.43
CA SER A 344 19.02 -16.88 19.58
C SER A 344 18.05 -16.61 20.73
N TRP A 345 17.23 -17.58 21.13
CA TRP A 345 16.34 -17.49 22.30
C TRP A 345 17.08 -17.56 23.65
N ILE A 346 18.30 -18.12 23.70
CA ILE A 346 19.07 -18.24 24.94
C ILE A 346 19.78 -16.93 25.31
N LYS A 347 19.92 -15.97 24.39
CA LYS A 347 20.55 -14.66 24.62
C LYS A 347 19.60 -13.55 25.05
N LEU A 348 18.31 -13.82 25.16
CA LEU A 348 17.25 -12.87 25.55
C LEU A 348 16.64 -13.18 26.95
N ILE A 349 17.21 -14.14 27.67
CA ILE A 349 16.99 -14.40 29.12
C ILE A 349 18.29 -14.06 29.85
#